data_78a0499edadc74fe27e0a458820ad123
#
_entry.id   78a0499edadc74fe27e0a458820ad123
#
_cell.length_a   1.000
_cell.length_b   1.000
_cell.length_c   1.000
_cell.angle_alpha   90.00
_cell.angle_beta   90.00
_cell.angle_gamma   90.00
#
_symmetry.space_group_name_H-M   'P 1'
#
loop_
_entity.id
_entity.type
_entity.pdbx_description
1 polymer ?
#
loop_
_entity_poly.entity_id
_entity_poly.type
_entity_poly.pdbx_seq_one_letter_code
_entity_poly.pdbx_strand_id
1 'polypeptide(L)'
;MKILLDEQLPVKLKYRFLPELNVSTVRDEQWLGIKNGVLIQSAINAGFNILITNDQNLGFQQKLVQFKILFINLHQPSNRYEDILAVIISIKQWLIKQEANIEKQIEVKNYLIYPNDFS
;
A
#
# COMPACT_ATOMS: atom_id res chain seq x y z
N MET A 1 -6.25 4.30 -10.73
CA MET A 1 -5.52 3.57 -9.65
C MET A 1 -5.63 4.33 -8.36
N LYS A 2 -6.03 3.66 -7.30
CA LYS A 2 -6.30 4.29 -5.99
C LYS A 2 -5.50 3.58 -4.91
N ILE A 3 -4.72 4.34 -4.16
CA ILE A 3 -3.72 3.83 -3.21
C ILE A 3 -4.11 4.20 -1.79
N LEU A 4 -4.06 3.24 -0.86
CA LEU A 4 -4.29 3.45 0.56
C LEU A 4 -2.98 3.29 1.32
N LEU A 5 -2.64 4.26 2.17
CA LEU A 5 -1.52 4.17 3.10
C LEU A 5 -2.03 3.73 4.46
N ASP A 6 -1.41 2.69 5.01
CA ASP A 6 -1.80 2.11 6.30
C ASP A 6 -1.49 3.07 7.46
N GLU A 7 -2.15 2.84 8.61
CA GLU A 7 -2.12 3.80 9.73
C GLU A 7 -0.76 3.97 10.41
N GLN A 8 0.16 2.98 10.31
CA GLN A 8 1.51 3.14 10.86
C GLN A 8 2.32 4.19 10.09
N LEU A 9 1.96 4.45 8.83
CA LEU A 9 2.74 5.34 7.97
C LEU A 9 2.39 6.80 8.26
N PRO A 10 3.41 7.71 8.25
CA PRO A 10 3.13 9.13 8.37
C PRO A 10 2.17 9.63 7.29
N VAL A 11 1.11 10.34 7.70
CA VAL A 11 0.10 10.82 6.73
C VAL A 11 0.68 11.75 5.68
N LYS A 12 1.74 12.47 6.01
CA LYS A 12 2.38 13.40 5.06
C LYS A 12 3.04 12.70 3.87
N LEU A 13 3.22 11.37 3.92
CA LEU A 13 3.73 10.62 2.77
C LEU A 13 2.81 10.73 1.56
N LYS A 14 1.51 10.95 1.75
CA LYS A 14 0.58 11.08 0.64
C LYS A 14 0.98 12.18 -0.34
N TYR A 15 1.61 13.25 0.16
CA TYR A 15 2.05 14.36 -0.69
C TYR A 15 3.20 13.99 -1.61
N ARG A 16 3.88 12.88 -1.34
CA ARG A 16 4.93 12.37 -2.22
C ARG A 16 4.38 11.65 -3.44
N PHE A 17 3.14 11.20 -3.36
CA PHE A 17 2.45 10.52 -4.48
C PHE A 17 1.66 11.50 -5.34
N LEU A 18 1.14 12.57 -4.74
CA LEU A 18 0.34 13.57 -5.43
C LEU A 18 1.24 14.51 -6.26
N PRO A 19 0.73 15.10 -7.36
CA PRO A 19 -0.61 14.89 -7.92
C PRO A 19 -0.71 13.70 -8.89
N GLU A 20 0.41 13.04 -9.22
CA GLU A 20 0.46 12.02 -10.29
C GLU A 20 -0.36 10.78 -9.95
N LEU A 21 -0.44 10.41 -8.67
CA LEU A 21 -1.16 9.23 -8.22
C LEU A 21 -2.23 9.60 -7.20
N ASN A 22 -3.35 8.89 -7.25
CA ASN A 22 -4.46 9.09 -6.30
C ASN A 22 -4.18 8.28 -5.04
N VAL A 23 -3.97 8.97 -3.92
CA VAL A 23 -3.63 8.35 -2.65
C VAL A 23 -4.46 8.91 -1.50
N SER A 24 -4.85 8.04 -0.58
CA SER A 24 -5.53 8.40 0.66
C SER A 24 -4.88 7.65 1.82
N THR A 25 -5.20 8.02 3.04
CA THR A 25 -4.68 7.36 4.24
C THR A 25 -5.83 6.73 5.03
N VAL A 26 -5.50 5.77 5.89
CA VAL A 26 -6.47 5.17 6.81
C VAL A 26 -7.11 6.25 7.68
N ARG A 27 -6.33 7.26 8.08
CA ARG A 27 -6.86 8.41 8.83
C ARG A 27 -7.88 9.22 8.01
N ASP A 28 -7.55 9.53 6.75
CA ASP A 28 -8.44 10.31 5.87
C ASP A 28 -9.77 9.58 5.63
N GLU A 29 -9.73 8.24 5.57
CA GLU A 29 -10.93 7.42 5.37
C GLU A 29 -11.70 7.17 6.67
N GLN A 30 -11.17 7.64 7.80
CA GLN A 30 -11.77 7.45 9.13
C GLN A 30 -11.82 5.96 9.55
N TRP A 31 -10.78 5.22 9.19
CA TRP A 31 -10.66 3.79 9.47
C TRP A 31 -9.60 3.45 10.52
N LEU A 32 -9.18 4.44 11.32
CA LEU A 32 -8.19 4.20 12.39
C LEU A 32 -8.69 3.12 13.36
N GLY A 33 -7.80 2.20 13.71
CA GLY A 33 -8.11 1.13 14.65
C GLY A 33 -8.88 -0.05 14.07
N ILE A 34 -9.25 -0.01 12.80
CA ILE A 34 -9.92 -1.14 12.15
C ILE A 34 -8.91 -2.27 11.93
N LYS A 35 -9.27 -3.50 12.26
CA LYS A 35 -8.40 -4.66 12.12
C LYS A 35 -8.18 -5.03 10.65
N ASN A 36 -7.02 -5.65 10.38
CA ASN A 36 -6.51 -5.87 9.03
C ASN A 36 -7.53 -6.51 8.06
N GLY A 37 -8.21 -7.58 8.45
CA GLY A 37 -9.17 -8.24 7.56
C GLY A 37 -10.33 -7.32 7.16
N VAL A 38 -10.89 -6.60 8.12
CA VAL A 38 -11.98 -5.64 7.88
C VAL A 38 -11.44 -4.44 7.10
N LEU A 39 -10.25 -3.96 7.45
CA LEU A 39 -9.62 -2.84 6.75
C LEU A 39 -9.41 -3.16 5.26
N ILE A 40 -8.87 -4.33 4.96
CA ILE A 40 -8.61 -4.75 3.59
C ILE A 40 -9.91 -4.83 2.79
N GLN A 41 -10.95 -5.43 3.36
CA GLN A 41 -12.23 -5.54 2.68
C GLN A 41 -12.88 -4.17 2.48
N SER A 42 -12.78 -3.28 3.47
CA SER A 42 -13.28 -1.91 3.36
C SER A 42 -12.55 -1.15 2.24
N ALA A 43 -11.24 -1.34 2.14
CA ALA A 43 -10.44 -0.73 1.09
C ALA A 43 -10.90 -1.21 -0.29
N ILE A 44 -11.09 -2.51 -0.46
CA ILE A 44 -11.57 -3.08 -1.72
C ILE A 44 -12.95 -2.51 -2.06
N ASN A 45 -13.86 -2.48 -1.11
CA ASN A 45 -15.22 -1.97 -1.31
C ASN A 45 -15.23 -0.48 -1.67
N ALA A 46 -14.25 0.27 -1.19
CA ALA A 46 -14.10 1.70 -1.49
C ALA A 46 -13.35 1.97 -2.79
N GLY A 47 -12.95 0.92 -3.51
CA GLY A 47 -12.29 1.04 -4.81
C GLY A 47 -10.77 1.18 -4.78
N PHE A 48 -10.14 0.92 -3.65
CA PHE A 48 -8.67 0.92 -3.57
C PHE A 48 -8.08 -0.29 -4.29
N ASN A 49 -7.04 -0.05 -5.06
CA ASN A 49 -6.33 -1.09 -5.82
C ASN A 49 -5.06 -1.55 -5.11
N ILE A 50 -4.51 -0.70 -4.25
CA ILE A 50 -3.21 -0.90 -3.61
C ILE A 50 -3.28 -0.50 -2.15
N LEU A 51 -2.72 -1.34 -1.27
CA LEU A 51 -2.50 -1.01 0.14
C LEU A 51 -0.99 -1.02 0.38
N ILE A 52 -0.45 0.12 0.81
CA ILE A 52 0.95 0.24 1.21
C ILE A 52 1.02 0.21 2.74
N THR A 53 1.81 -0.70 3.28
CA THR A 53 1.91 -0.95 4.71
C THR A 53 3.37 -1.16 5.12
N ASN A 54 3.66 -1.02 6.41
CA ASN A 54 4.93 -1.44 6.99
C ASN A 54 4.71 -2.45 8.13
N ASP A 55 3.55 -3.10 8.14
CA ASP A 55 3.25 -4.17 9.09
C ASP A 55 3.93 -5.45 8.64
N GLN A 56 5.07 -5.77 9.27
CA GLN A 56 5.89 -6.91 8.89
C GLN A 56 5.22 -8.25 9.20
N ASN A 57 4.16 -8.25 9.99
CA ASN A 57 3.42 -9.46 10.32
C ASN A 57 2.21 -9.71 9.41
N LEU A 58 1.91 -8.78 8.50
CA LEU A 58 0.72 -8.87 7.66
C LEU A 58 0.63 -10.20 6.91
N GLY A 59 1.74 -10.65 6.33
CA GLY A 59 1.79 -11.90 5.58
C GLY A 59 1.51 -13.16 6.40
N PHE A 60 1.66 -13.09 7.71
CA PHE A 60 1.41 -14.20 8.60
C PHE A 60 -0.02 -14.17 9.19
N GLN A 61 -0.63 -13.00 9.23
CA GLN A 61 -1.94 -12.78 9.85
C GLN A 61 -3.10 -12.96 8.89
N GLN A 62 -2.85 -12.79 7.59
CA GLN A 62 -3.90 -12.74 6.58
C GLN A 62 -3.58 -13.69 5.42
N LYS A 63 -4.62 -14.30 4.87
CA LYS A 63 -4.53 -15.04 3.61
C LYS A 63 -4.66 -14.03 2.47
N LEU A 64 -3.57 -13.36 2.15
CA LEU A 64 -3.58 -12.21 1.24
C LEU A 64 -4.09 -12.55 -0.16
N VAL A 65 -3.86 -13.77 -0.64
CA VAL A 65 -4.25 -14.18 -1.99
C VAL A 65 -5.77 -14.17 -2.21
N GLN A 66 -6.56 -14.19 -1.13
CA GLN A 66 -8.02 -14.14 -1.26
C GLN A 66 -8.55 -12.73 -1.54
N PHE A 67 -7.72 -11.70 -1.37
CA PHE A 67 -8.13 -10.31 -1.56
C PHE A 67 -7.64 -9.80 -2.91
N LYS A 68 -8.55 -9.13 -3.65
CA LYS A 68 -8.21 -8.53 -4.95
C LYS A 68 -7.68 -7.11 -4.79
N ILE A 69 -6.53 -7.00 -4.14
CA ILE A 69 -5.82 -5.76 -3.92
C ILE A 69 -4.32 -6.06 -3.93
N LEU A 70 -3.51 -5.13 -4.40
CA LEU A 70 -2.06 -5.29 -4.39
C LEU A 70 -1.51 -4.82 -3.04
N PHE A 71 -0.80 -5.70 -2.35
CA PHE A 71 -0.16 -5.38 -1.08
C PHE A 71 1.30 -5.01 -1.32
N ILE A 72 1.70 -3.83 -0.88
CA ILE A 72 3.10 -3.40 -0.92
C ILE A 72 3.56 -3.22 0.53
N ASN A 73 4.46 -4.08 0.98
CA ASN A 73 5.04 -3.97 2.30
C ASN A 73 6.41 -3.30 2.19
N LEU A 74 6.60 -2.20 2.93
CA LEU A 74 7.87 -1.48 2.92
C LEU A 74 9.00 -2.32 3.51
N HIS A 75 8.67 -3.20 4.45
CA HIS A 75 9.61 -4.09 5.12
C HIS A 75 10.80 -3.33 5.69
N GLN A 76 10.51 -2.19 6.33
CA GLN A 76 11.50 -1.32 6.92
C GLN A 76 11.44 -1.38 8.44
N PRO A 77 12.57 -1.25 9.14
CA PRO A 77 12.60 -1.34 10.61
C PRO A 77 11.99 -0.14 11.31
N SER A 78 11.72 0.95 10.60
CA SER A 78 11.21 2.20 11.15
C SER A 78 10.02 2.71 10.36
N ASN A 79 9.09 3.39 11.05
CA ASN A 79 7.96 4.08 10.43
C ASN A 79 8.21 5.60 10.32
N ARG A 80 9.40 6.08 10.65
CA ARG A 80 9.72 7.50 10.58
C ARG A 80 9.80 7.94 9.13
N TYR A 81 9.24 9.12 8.86
CA TYR A 81 9.18 9.68 7.50
C TYR A 81 10.55 9.68 6.81
N GLU A 82 11.57 10.20 7.46
CA GLU A 82 12.92 10.30 6.89
C GLU A 82 13.57 8.95 6.62
N ASP A 83 13.17 7.91 7.37
CA ASP A 83 13.76 6.57 7.22
C ASP A 83 13.16 5.78 6.06
N ILE A 84 11.92 6.10 5.68
CA ILE A 84 11.20 5.34 4.64
C ILE A 84 11.05 6.11 3.34
N LEU A 85 11.46 7.38 3.31
CA LEU A 85 11.25 8.25 2.15
C LEU A 85 11.88 7.68 0.86
N ALA A 86 13.09 7.13 0.95
CA ALA A 86 13.77 6.60 -0.24
C ALA A 86 13.00 5.43 -0.86
N VAL A 87 12.47 4.53 -0.02
CA VAL A 87 11.64 3.40 -0.48
C VAL A 87 10.34 3.91 -1.10
N ILE A 88 9.72 4.91 -0.50
CA ILE A 88 8.49 5.51 -1.02
C ILE A 88 8.72 6.12 -2.41
N ILE A 89 9.84 6.81 -2.61
CA ILE A 89 10.18 7.38 -3.92
C ILE A 89 10.33 6.27 -4.96
N SER A 90 11.01 5.19 -4.62
CA SER A 90 11.17 4.04 -5.53
C SER A 90 9.82 3.39 -5.87
N ILE A 91 8.95 3.24 -4.87
CA ILE A 91 7.62 2.68 -5.07
C ILE A 91 6.79 3.57 -5.99
N LYS A 92 6.83 4.89 -5.78
CA LYS A 92 6.12 5.83 -6.65
C LYS A 92 6.54 5.68 -8.12
N GLN A 93 7.84 5.62 -8.37
CA GLN A 93 8.37 5.46 -9.72
C GLN A 93 7.89 4.16 -10.36
N TRP A 94 7.93 3.07 -9.60
CA TRP A 94 7.45 1.77 -10.07
C TRP A 94 5.95 1.81 -10.39
N LEU A 95 5.14 2.42 -9.51
CA LEU A 95 3.70 2.51 -9.69
C LEU A 95 3.35 3.32 -10.94
N ILE A 96 4.04 4.41 -11.20
CA ILE A 96 3.83 5.21 -12.40
C ILE A 96 4.08 4.37 -13.65
N LYS A 97 5.14 3.57 -13.66
CA LYS A 97 5.47 2.69 -14.79
C LYS A 97 4.45 1.58 -14.97
N GLN A 98 3.85 1.09 -13.87
CA GLN A 98 2.93 -0.04 -13.90
C GLN A 98 1.46 0.35 -13.96
N GLU A 99 1.13 1.63 -13.98
CA GLU A 99 -0.25 2.11 -13.85
C GLU A 99 -1.20 1.43 -14.85
N ALA A 100 -0.78 1.28 -16.10
CA ALA A 100 -1.59 0.63 -17.13
C ALA A 100 -1.74 -0.89 -16.91
N ASN A 101 -0.92 -1.49 -16.07
CA ASN A 101 -0.86 -2.93 -15.85
C ASN A 101 -1.25 -3.35 -14.43
N ILE A 102 -1.73 -2.43 -13.59
CA ILE A 102 -1.99 -2.71 -12.17
C ILE A 102 -3.02 -3.82 -11.99
N GLU A 103 -4.09 -3.84 -12.78
CA GLU A 103 -5.10 -4.91 -12.71
C GLU A 103 -4.48 -6.27 -12.98
N LYS A 104 -3.59 -6.35 -13.97
CA LYS A 104 -2.88 -7.58 -14.29
C LYS A 104 -1.93 -7.99 -13.15
N GLN A 105 -1.26 -7.03 -12.53
CA GLN A 105 -0.42 -7.31 -11.35
C GLN A 105 -1.24 -7.88 -10.20
N ILE A 106 -2.44 -7.35 -9.98
CA ILE A 106 -3.34 -7.86 -8.94
C ILE A 106 -3.76 -9.31 -9.25
N GLU A 107 -4.02 -9.65 -10.51
CA GLU A 107 -4.37 -11.00 -10.91
C GLU A 107 -3.22 -12.00 -10.72
N VAL A 108 -1.99 -11.57 -11.01
CA VAL A 108 -0.80 -12.44 -10.98
C VAL A 108 -0.13 -12.42 -9.60
N LYS A 109 -0.08 -11.24 -8.97
CA LYS A 109 0.58 -11.02 -7.69
C LYS A 109 -0.32 -10.20 -6.75
N ASN A 110 -1.48 -10.73 -6.43
CA ASN A 110 -2.39 -10.10 -5.48
C ASN A 110 -1.94 -10.27 -4.02
N TYR A 111 -0.66 -10.51 -3.82
CA TYR A 111 -0.05 -10.74 -2.53
C TYR A 111 1.07 -9.73 -2.27
N LEU A 112 1.75 -9.91 -1.17
CA LEU A 112 2.79 -9.03 -0.67
C LEU A 112 3.94 -8.83 -1.66
N ILE A 113 4.30 -7.57 -1.91
CA ILE A 113 5.48 -7.19 -2.68
C ILE A 113 6.43 -6.47 -1.72
N TYR A 114 7.70 -6.82 -1.76
CA TYR A 114 8.74 -6.21 -0.94
C TYR A 114 9.57 -5.22 -1.75
N PRO A 115 10.29 -4.28 -1.08
CA PRO A 115 11.01 -3.22 -1.80
C PRO A 115 12.00 -3.69 -2.87
N ASN A 116 12.67 -4.80 -2.67
CA ASN A 116 13.62 -5.31 -3.66
C ASN A 116 12.96 -5.77 -4.96
N ASP A 117 11.63 -5.93 -4.99
CA ASP A 117 10.90 -6.22 -6.21
C ASP A 117 10.81 -5.01 -7.14
N PHE A 118 11.20 -3.83 -6.66
CA PHE A 118 11.17 -2.57 -7.42
C PHE A 118 12.51 -2.23 -8.09
N SER A 119 13.50 -3.03 -7.86
CA SER A 119 14.83 -2.82 -8.45
C SER A 119 14.90 -3.18 -9.92
#